data_33f83cbcce2617e3b0cf904709ff9edb
#
_entry.id   33f83cbcce2617e3b0cf904709ff9edb
#
_cell.length_a   1.000
_cell.length_b   1.000
_cell.length_c   1.000
_cell.angle_alpha   90.00
_cell.angle_beta   90.00
_cell.angle_gamma   90.00
#
_symmetry.space_group_name_H-M   'P 1'
#
loop_
_entity.id
_entity.type
_entity.pdbx_description
1 polymer ?
#
loop_
_entity_poly.entity_id
_entity_poly.type
_entity_poly.pdbx_seq_one_letter_code
_entity_poly.pdbx_strand_id
1 'polypeptide(L)'
;RTVVMPGQYFYFDMRQSPHEDGHDWAAIFDVRKTYSFDFARCGFTPAQEANVLGVEGAFFSELYVSHNPETPDYLDYMTFPRACALAELGWSEGVREWTEFYRRLRLHYDRMGAQGIHFRLMPPRVSYKDGVLTAAVDDDSQLTFPVDGAQPQPYTGPIRTERPELYLFRSSYRSGRSPEVGAPAYYRTLKP
;
A
#
# COMPACT_ATOMS: atom_id res chain seq x y z
N ARG A 1 27.10 -6.05 -16.34
CA ARG A 1 26.52 -5.46 -15.14
C ARG A 1 25.04 -5.25 -15.37
N THR A 2 24.22 -5.50 -14.34
CA THR A 2 22.75 -5.49 -14.42
C THR A 2 22.16 -4.79 -13.21
N VAL A 3 21.06 -4.06 -13.44
CA VAL A 3 20.15 -3.59 -12.39
C VAL A 3 18.87 -4.42 -12.49
N VAL A 4 18.32 -4.86 -11.37
CA VAL A 4 17.16 -5.75 -11.32
C VAL A 4 15.91 -4.92 -11.08
N MET A 5 14.95 -4.98 -12.03
CA MET A 5 13.71 -4.18 -11.99
C MET A 5 12.50 -5.01 -12.44
N PRO A 6 12.11 -6.08 -11.73
CA PRO A 6 10.93 -6.86 -12.08
C PRO A 6 9.65 -6.07 -11.83
N GLY A 7 8.82 -5.88 -12.87
CA GLY A 7 7.63 -5.05 -12.83
C GLY A 7 6.62 -5.46 -11.77
N GLN A 8 6.48 -6.76 -11.50
CA GLN A 8 5.57 -7.32 -10.49
C GLN A 8 5.98 -7.02 -9.03
N TYR A 9 7.11 -6.32 -8.81
CA TYR A 9 7.59 -5.90 -7.50
C TYR A 9 7.96 -4.42 -7.43
N PHE A 10 8.40 -3.82 -8.56
CA PHE A 10 9.09 -2.53 -8.56
C PHE A 10 8.51 -1.50 -9.54
N TYR A 11 7.44 -1.83 -10.29
CA TYR A 11 6.72 -0.83 -11.08
C TYR A 11 5.67 -0.12 -10.23
N PHE A 12 5.97 1.10 -9.82
CA PHE A 12 5.16 1.85 -8.87
C PHE A 12 3.91 2.50 -9.50
N ASP A 13 3.73 2.37 -10.80
CA ASP A 13 2.49 2.65 -11.51
C ASP A 13 1.48 1.50 -11.42
N MET A 14 1.89 0.32 -10.93
CA MET A 14 0.95 -0.78 -10.66
C MET A 14 0.09 -0.49 -9.43
N ARG A 15 -1.23 -0.78 -9.53
CA ARG A 15 -2.18 -0.61 -8.43
C ARG A 15 -1.81 -1.45 -7.20
N GLN A 16 -2.14 -0.94 -6.03
CA GLN A 16 -1.76 -1.57 -4.77
C GLN A 16 -2.87 -2.46 -4.19
N SER A 17 -4.09 -2.33 -4.70
CA SER A 17 -5.20 -3.25 -4.47
C SER A 17 -6.13 -3.28 -5.68
N PRO A 18 -7.04 -4.28 -5.79
CA PRO A 18 -7.98 -4.36 -6.90
C PRO A 18 -8.93 -3.16 -7.04
N HIS A 19 -9.07 -2.36 -5.99
CA HIS A 19 -10.02 -1.24 -5.91
C HIS A 19 -9.33 0.13 -5.95
N GLU A 20 -8.03 0.16 -6.21
CA GLU A 20 -7.25 1.40 -6.35
C GLU A 20 -6.88 1.65 -7.80
N ASP A 21 -6.66 2.91 -8.14
CA ASP A 21 -6.15 3.30 -9.44
C ASP A 21 -4.73 2.77 -9.66
N GLY A 22 -4.36 2.58 -10.91
CA GLY A 22 -3.06 2.06 -11.32
C GLY A 22 -3.18 1.01 -12.41
N HIS A 23 -2.09 0.69 -13.05
CA HIS A 23 -2.00 -0.45 -13.96
C HIS A 23 -2.07 -1.78 -13.19
N ASP A 24 -2.38 -2.88 -13.87
CA ASP A 24 -2.46 -4.23 -13.27
C ASP A 24 -1.83 -5.32 -14.13
N TRP A 25 -1.32 -4.96 -15.30
CA TRP A 25 -0.78 -5.92 -16.27
C TRP A 25 0.47 -6.68 -15.78
N ALA A 26 1.28 -6.09 -14.89
CA ALA A 26 2.42 -6.79 -14.31
C ALA A 26 2.04 -7.52 -13.02
N ALA A 27 1.32 -6.85 -12.13
CA ALA A 27 0.76 -7.39 -10.88
C ALA A 27 -0.08 -6.33 -10.15
N ILE A 28 -0.80 -6.77 -9.12
CA ILE A 28 -1.38 -5.91 -8.07
C ILE A 28 -0.55 -6.15 -6.81
N PHE A 29 0.08 -5.12 -6.26
CA PHE A 29 0.98 -5.30 -5.12
C PHE A 29 1.19 -4.05 -4.27
N ASP A 30 1.34 -4.25 -2.99
CA ASP A 30 1.63 -3.24 -1.98
C ASP A 30 3.10 -3.28 -1.52
N VAL A 31 3.42 -2.50 -0.50
CA VAL A 31 4.75 -2.43 0.11
C VAL A 31 5.25 -3.78 0.63
N ARG A 32 4.34 -4.63 1.14
CA ARG A 32 4.72 -5.96 1.67
C ARG A 32 5.20 -6.87 0.56
N LYS A 33 4.55 -6.82 -0.60
CA LYS A 33 4.98 -7.57 -1.78
C LYS A 33 6.33 -7.07 -2.30
N THR A 34 6.54 -5.75 -2.41
CA THR A 34 7.84 -5.18 -2.77
C THR A 34 8.93 -5.68 -1.82
N TYR A 35 8.70 -5.60 -0.51
CA TYR A 35 9.64 -6.06 0.52
C TYR A 35 9.95 -7.57 0.44
N SER A 36 9.00 -8.37 -0.04
CA SER A 36 9.15 -9.82 -0.18
C SER A 36 10.00 -10.28 -1.36
N PHE A 37 10.54 -9.34 -2.16
CA PHE A 37 11.40 -9.70 -3.28
C PHE A 37 12.65 -10.45 -2.80
N ASP A 38 12.97 -11.53 -3.50
CA ASP A 38 14.10 -12.39 -3.19
C ASP A 38 14.95 -12.61 -4.44
N PHE A 39 16.20 -12.20 -4.40
CA PHE A 39 17.16 -12.38 -5.49
C PHE A 39 17.36 -13.86 -5.88
N ALA A 40 17.27 -14.78 -4.92
CA ALA A 40 17.39 -16.22 -5.18
C ALA A 40 16.35 -16.71 -6.21
N ARG A 41 15.19 -16.04 -6.29
CA ARG A 41 14.13 -16.35 -7.25
C ARG A 41 14.42 -15.89 -8.68
N CYS A 42 15.46 -15.09 -8.88
CA CYS A 42 15.90 -14.68 -10.23
C CYS A 42 16.61 -15.78 -10.97
N GLY A 43 17.05 -16.84 -10.28
CA GLY A 43 17.75 -17.98 -10.88
C GLY A 43 19.14 -17.61 -11.43
N PHE A 44 19.76 -16.57 -10.91
CA PHE A 44 21.11 -16.18 -11.29
C PHE A 44 22.12 -17.23 -10.87
N THR A 45 23.09 -17.51 -11.74
CA THR A 45 24.32 -18.19 -11.32
C THR A 45 25.15 -17.26 -10.44
N PRO A 46 26.09 -17.77 -9.61
CA PRO A 46 26.98 -16.93 -8.81
C PRO A 46 27.77 -15.90 -9.64
N ALA A 47 28.16 -16.26 -10.85
CA ALA A 47 28.87 -15.36 -11.77
C ALA A 47 27.95 -14.25 -12.32
N GLN A 48 26.66 -14.52 -12.49
CA GLN A 48 25.68 -13.51 -12.88
C GLN A 48 25.31 -12.59 -11.70
N GLU A 49 25.13 -13.17 -10.52
CA GLU A 49 24.83 -12.42 -9.29
C GLU A 49 25.92 -11.40 -8.96
N ALA A 50 27.20 -11.77 -9.13
CA ALA A 50 28.34 -10.86 -8.98
C ALA A 50 28.30 -9.65 -9.95
N ASN A 51 27.48 -9.68 -10.98
CA ASN A 51 27.28 -8.56 -11.92
C ASN A 51 26.04 -7.73 -11.61
N VAL A 52 25.23 -8.08 -10.60
CA VAL A 52 24.08 -7.30 -10.17
C VAL A 52 24.57 -6.09 -9.39
N LEU A 53 24.20 -4.89 -9.84
CA LEU A 53 24.56 -3.61 -9.20
C LEU A 53 23.57 -3.21 -8.11
N GLY A 54 22.36 -3.75 -8.17
CA GLY A 54 21.28 -3.41 -7.23
C GLY A 54 19.90 -3.55 -7.86
N VAL A 55 18.95 -2.85 -7.27
CA VAL A 55 17.55 -2.82 -7.67
C VAL A 55 17.14 -1.43 -8.13
N GLU A 56 16.14 -1.35 -9.00
CA GLU A 56 15.56 -0.11 -9.48
C GLU A 56 14.03 -0.21 -9.44
N GLY A 57 13.36 0.89 -9.06
CA GLY A 57 11.93 1.05 -9.17
C GLY A 57 11.58 2.04 -10.28
N ALA A 58 10.51 1.77 -11.02
CA ALA A 58 10.03 2.66 -12.06
C ALA A 58 8.60 3.11 -11.79
N PHE A 59 8.30 4.33 -12.20
CA PHE A 59 6.95 4.88 -12.27
C PHE A 59 6.72 5.40 -13.69
N PHE A 60 5.85 4.75 -14.44
CA PHE A 60 5.45 5.19 -15.76
C PHE A 60 4.30 6.19 -15.64
N SER A 61 4.46 7.35 -16.23
CA SER A 61 3.63 8.53 -15.94
C SER A 61 2.33 8.64 -16.73
N GLU A 62 2.00 7.66 -17.57
CA GLU A 62 0.81 7.72 -18.42
C GLU A 62 -0.49 7.92 -17.65
N LEU A 63 -0.62 7.19 -16.53
CA LEU A 63 -1.79 7.34 -15.65
C LEU A 63 -1.76 8.65 -14.88
N TYR A 64 -0.59 9.13 -14.48
CA TYR A 64 -0.46 10.41 -13.79
C TYR A 64 -0.91 11.56 -14.68
N VAL A 65 -0.58 11.52 -15.96
CA VAL A 65 -0.98 12.54 -16.93
C VAL A 65 -2.47 12.44 -17.30
N SER A 66 -3.03 11.23 -17.33
CA SER A 66 -4.43 10.99 -17.66
C SER A 66 -5.38 11.13 -16.47
N HIS A 67 -4.91 10.87 -15.27
CA HIS A 67 -5.61 11.14 -14.02
C HIS A 67 -5.32 12.59 -13.62
N ASN A 68 -6.33 13.42 -13.85
CA ASN A 68 -6.43 14.82 -13.55
C ASN A 68 -5.42 15.35 -12.48
N PRO A 69 -4.75 16.50 -12.73
CA PRO A 69 -3.90 17.19 -11.77
C PRO A 69 -4.57 17.54 -10.42
N GLU A 70 -5.84 17.22 -10.22
CA GLU A 70 -6.55 17.35 -8.95
C GLU A 70 -6.07 16.36 -7.85
N THR A 71 -5.21 15.40 -8.20
CA THR A 71 -4.52 14.56 -7.20
C THR A 71 -3.01 14.76 -7.27
N PRO A 72 -2.47 15.93 -6.84
CA PRO A 72 -1.03 16.17 -6.86
C PRO A 72 -0.25 15.13 -6.05
N ASP A 73 -0.94 14.46 -5.14
CA ASP A 73 -0.40 13.43 -4.24
C ASP A 73 -0.35 12.04 -4.86
N TYR A 74 -0.82 11.85 -6.10
CA TYR A 74 -0.90 10.52 -6.71
C TYR A 74 0.46 9.84 -6.85
N LEU A 75 1.48 10.58 -7.29
CA LEU A 75 2.84 10.06 -7.42
C LEU A 75 3.40 9.61 -6.07
N ASP A 76 3.25 10.42 -5.04
CA ASP A 76 3.68 10.10 -3.68
C ASP A 76 2.95 8.86 -3.16
N TYR A 77 1.63 8.86 -3.27
CA TYR A 77 0.79 7.76 -2.81
C TYR A 77 1.13 6.43 -3.49
N MET A 78 1.42 6.46 -4.78
CA MET A 78 1.79 5.27 -5.54
C MET A 78 3.22 4.82 -5.26
N THR A 79 4.12 5.76 -4.96
CA THR A 79 5.53 5.47 -4.73
C THR A 79 5.81 5.08 -3.28
N PHE A 80 5.26 5.81 -2.31
CA PHE A 80 5.54 5.56 -0.90
C PHE A 80 4.39 4.79 -0.22
N PRO A 81 4.72 3.78 0.62
CA PRO A 81 6.04 3.43 1.12
C PRO A 81 6.79 2.36 0.31
N ARG A 82 6.36 1.98 -0.90
CA ARG A 82 7.03 0.94 -1.70
C ARG A 82 8.50 1.27 -1.99
N ALA A 83 8.80 2.55 -2.24
CA ALA A 83 10.19 3.01 -2.40
C ALA A 83 11.04 2.80 -1.15
N CYS A 84 10.46 2.89 0.06
CA CYS A 84 11.17 2.56 1.30
C CYS A 84 11.55 1.08 1.36
N ALA A 85 10.65 0.20 0.92
CA ALA A 85 10.93 -1.23 0.82
C ALA A 85 12.02 -1.53 -0.23
N LEU A 86 11.96 -0.86 -1.38
CA LEU A 86 12.99 -0.97 -2.42
C LEU A 86 14.36 -0.50 -1.91
N ALA A 87 14.40 0.62 -1.17
CA ALA A 87 15.63 1.11 -0.56
C ALA A 87 16.23 0.11 0.42
N GLU A 88 15.41 -0.51 1.27
CA GLU A 88 15.86 -1.56 2.18
C GLU A 88 16.48 -2.74 1.40
N LEU A 89 15.88 -3.15 0.29
CA LEU A 89 16.40 -4.22 -0.57
C LEU A 89 17.77 -3.88 -1.17
N GLY A 90 17.96 -2.63 -1.55
CA GLY A 90 19.19 -2.17 -2.22
C GLY A 90 20.34 -1.84 -1.26
N TRP A 91 20.04 -1.47 -0.02
CA TRP A 91 21.05 -0.94 0.91
C TRP A 91 21.29 -1.80 2.15
N SER A 92 20.46 -2.82 2.39
CA SER A 92 20.59 -3.66 3.58
C SER A 92 21.04 -5.07 3.21
N GLU A 93 22.03 -5.55 3.93
CA GLU A 93 22.52 -6.93 3.85
C GLU A 93 21.90 -7.79 4.95
N GLY A 94 21.87 -9.11 4.75
CA GLY A 94 21.45 -10.09 5.76
C GLY A 94 19.98 -10.47 5.73
N VAL A 95 19.52 -11.04 6.84
CA VAL A 95 18.14 -11.54 7.00
C VAL A 95 17.20 -10.35 7.16
N ARG A 96 16.15 -10.36 6.36
CA ARG A 96 15.12 -9.32 6.34
C ARG A 96 13.84 -9.84 6.98
N GLU A 97 13.39 -9.12 8.00
CA GLU A 97 12.17 -9.44 8.73
C GLU A 97 11.11 -8.36 8.54
N TRP A 98 9.93 -8.74 8.03
CA TRP A 98 8.84 -7.80 7.76
C TRP A 98 8.43 -6.99 8.98
N THR A 99 8.30 -7.62 10.14
CA THR A 99 7.87 -6.97 11.37
C THR A 99 8.81 -5.84 11.79
N GLU A 100 10.14 -6.08 11.69
CA GLU A 100 11.15 -5.07 12.01
C GLU A 100 11.19 -3.94 10.98
N PHE A 101 11.10 -4.27 9.69
CA PHE A 101 10.96 -3.26 8.65
C PHE A 101 9.73 -2.39 8.87
N TYR A 102 8.56 -3.01 9.09
CA TYR A 102 7.31 -2.28 9.27
C TYR A 102 7.34 -1.39 10.51
N ARG A 103 7.95 -1.85 11.62
CA ARG A 103 8.16 -1.02 12.82
C ARG A 103 8.99 0.23 12.51
N ARG A 104 10.09 0.11 11.76
CA ARG A 104 10.92 1.25 11.33
C ARG A 104 10.20 2.15 10.34
N LEU A 105 9.44 1.56 9.43
CA LEU A 105 8.63 2.29 8.46
C LEU A 105 7.59 3.19 9.15
N ARG A 106 6.92 2.69 10.19
CA ARG A 106 5.97 3.49 10.99
C ARG A 106 6.64 4.72 11.61
N LEU A 107 7.84 4.57 12.16
CA LEU A 107 8.62 5.72 12.66
C LEU A 107 9.03 6.68 11.53
N HIS A 108 9.18 6.18 10.32
CA HIS A 108 9.51 6.99 9.15
C HIS A 108 8.32 7.80 8.62
N TYR A 109 7.10 7.41 8.92
CA TYR A 109 5.88 8.15 8.56
C TYR A 109 5.90 9.59 9.08
N ASP A 110 6.44 9.83 10.28
CA ASP A 110 6.61 11.19 10.82
C ASP A 110 7.52 12.05 9.95
N ARG A 111 8.62 11.47 9.46
CA ARG A 111 9.57 12.17 8.58
C ARG A 111 8.96 12.48 7.21
N MET A 112 8.25 11.51 6.63
CA MET A 112 7.54 11.71 5.37
C MET A 112 6.47 12.78 5.51
N GLY A 113 5.68 12.73 6.57
CA GLY A 113 4.67 13.75 6.86
C GLY A 113 5.25 15.15 7.05
N ALA A 114 6.39 15.26 7.75
CA ALA A 114 7.09 16.55 7.92
C ALA A 114 7.63 17.13 6.60
N GLN A 115 7.89 16.28 5.61
CA GLN A 115 8.32 16.69 4.26
C GLN A 115 7.14 16.89 3.30
N GLY A 116 5.91 16.73 3.74
CA GLY A 116 4.71 16.87 2.92
C GLY A 116 4.50 15.71 1.93
N ILE A 117 5.17 14.58 2.10
CA ILE A 117 4.98 13.40 1.25
C ILE A 117 3.66 12.71 1.62
N HIS A 118 2.77 12.55 0.64
CA HIS A 118 1.45 11.93 0.79
C HIS A 118 1.52 10.42 0.56
N PHE A 119 1.93 9.67 1.57
CA PHE A 119 2.17 8.23 1.46
C PHE A 119 0.91 7.38 1.69
N ARG A 120 0.93 6.18 1.15
CA ARG A 120 -0.12 5.18 1.36
C ARG A 120 0.11 4.42 2.67
N LEU A 121 -0.93 4.37 3.50
CA LEU A 121 -0.97 3.49 4.68
C LEU A 121 -1.47 2.08 4.29
N MET A 122 -1.16 1.10 5.13
CA MET A 122 -1.79 -0.21 5.04
C MET A 122 -3.30 -0.07 5.26
N PRO A 123 -4.12 -0.80 4.47
CA PRO A 123 -5.57 -0.73 4.63
C PRO A 123 -5.99 -1.29 5.98
N PRO A 124 -7.06 -0.74 6.58
CA PRO A 124 -7.64 -1.32 7.79
C PRO A 124 -8.18 -2.74 7.52
N ARG A 125 -8.12 -3.58 8.54
CA ARG A 125 -8.79 -4.88 8.52
C ARG A 125 -10.23 -4.70 8.94
N VAL A 126 -11.15 -5.00 8.05
CA VAL A 126 -12.59 -4.90 8.29
C VAL A 126 -13.19 -6.31 8.38
N SER A 127 -14.00 -6.55 9.38
CA SER A 127 -14.70 -7.82 9.59
C SER A 127 -16.17 -7.58 9.89
N TYR A 128 -17.04 -8.42 9.32
CA TYR A 128 -18.46 -8.43 9.62
C TYR A 128 -18.88 -9.83 10.04
N LYS A 129 -19.38 -9.93 11.26
CA LYS A 129 -19.83 -11.20 11.84
C LYS A 129 -21.00 -10.98 12.79
N ASP A 130 -22.03 -11.82 12.67
CA ASP A 130 -23.21 -11.82 13.57
C ASP A 130 -23.89 -10.44 13.72
N GLY A 131 -23.97 -9.69 12.60
CA GLY A 131 -24.57 -8.37 12.58
C GLY A 131 -23.66 -7.26 13.17
N VAL A 132 -22.41 -7.58 13.46
CA VAL A 132 -21.42 -6.64 14.04
C VAL A 132 -20.27 -6.40 13.06
N LEU A 133 -20.06 -5.13 12.75
CA LEU A 133 -18.98 -4.64 11.91
C LEU A 133 -17.84 -4.13 12.77
N THR A 134 -16.61 -4.58 12.51
CA THR A 134 -15.41 -4.15 13.22
C THR A 134 -14.33 -3.74 12.24
N ALA A 135 -13.51 -2.77 12.62
CA ALA A 135 -12.33 -2.34 11.87
C ALA A 135 -11.13 -2.18 12.81
N ALA A 136 -9.94 -2.49 12.31
CA ALA A 136 -8.69 -2.36 13.06
C ALA A 136 -7.53 -1.97 12.15
N VAL A 137 -6.56 -1.26 12.70
CA VAL A 137 -5.26 -0.96 12.10
C VAL A 137 -4.14 -1.53 12.94
N ASP A 138 -2.97 -1.74 12.34
CA ASP A 138 -1.77 -2.28 13.00
C ASP A 138 -0.82 -1.17 13.47
N ASP A 139 -1.22 0.07 13.37
CA ASP A 139 -0.42 1.25 13.69
C ASP A 139 -1.25 2.30 14.47
N ASP A 140 -0.66 3.46 14.69
CA ASP A 140 -1.29 4.56 15.44
C ASP A 140 -2.20 5.44 14.56
N SER A 141 -2.60 4.96 13.38
CA SER A 141 -3.48 5.69 12.47
C SER A 141 -4.87 5.86 13.07
N GLN A 142 -5.47 6.99 12.75
CA GLN A 142 -6.88 7.24 13.05
C GLN A 142 -7.77 6.53 12.03
N LEU A 143 -8.74 5.76 12.52
CA LEU A 143 -9.79 5.17 11.70
C LEU A 143 -10.99 6.12 11.63
N THR A 144 -11.43 6.35 10.39
CA THR A 144 -12.66 7.06 10.09
C THR A 144 -13.54 6.25 9.14
N PHE A 145 -14.82 6.53 9.12
CA PHE A 145 -15.75 5.97 8.15
C PHE A 145 -16.85 6.97 7.81
N PRO A 146 -17.22 7.16 6.54
CA PRO A 146 -18.49 7.72 6.14
C PRO A 146 -19.58 6.65 6.18
N VAL A 147 -20.82 7.05 6.34
CA VAL A 147 -22.01 6.23 6.14
C VAL A 147 -22.76 6.83 4.95
N ASP A 148 -22.93 6.05 3.87
CA ASP A 148 -23.73 6.44 2.71
C ASP A 148 -23.41 7.86 2.18
N GLY A 149 -22.11 8.15 2.00
CA GLY A 149 -21.64 9.44 1.47
C GLY A 149 -21.70 10.62 2.45
N ALA A 150 -22.01 10.37 3.72
CA ALA A 150 -21.94 11.39 4.77
C ALA A 150 -20.49 11.80 5.08
N GLN A 151 -20.33 12.85 5.87
CA GLN A 151 -18.99 13.26 6.33
C GLN A 151 -18.33 12.14 7.16
N PRO A 152 -17.03 11.89 6.97
CA PRO A 152 -16.30 10.89 7.73
C PRO A 152 -16.39 11.14 9.24
N GLN A 153 -16.65 10.08 9.99
CA GLN A 153 -16.72 10.08 11.45
C GLN A 153 -15.61 9.21 12.04
N PRO A 154 -15.07 9.56 13.23
CA PRO A 154 -14.12 8.70 13.93
C PRO A 154 -14.73 7.34 14.26
N TYR A 155 -13.99 6.27 14.02
CA TYR A 155 -14.38 4.94 14.45
C TYR A 155 -13.95 4.72 15.91
N THR A 156 -14.93 4.49 16.77
CA THR A 156 -14.72 4.34 18.22
C THR A 156 -14.98 2.93 18.75
N GLY A 157 -15.48 2.02 17.92
CA GLY A 157 -15.74 0.65 18.33
C GLY A 157 -16.74 -0.09 17.42
N PRO A 158 -17.10 -1.32 17.78
CA PRO A 158 -17.97 -2.19 16.96
C PRO A 158 -19.33 -1.54 16.64
N ILE A 159 -19.75 -1.68 15.39
CA ILE A 159 -21.00 -1.12 14.87
C ILE A 159 -22.00 -2.26 14.62
N ARG A 160 -23.17 -2.21 15.23
CA ARG A 160 -24.28 -3.11 14.86
C ARG A 160 -24.98 -2.55 13.63
N THR A 161 -25.07 -3.37 12.58
CA THR A 161 -25.75 -2.99 11.35
C THR A 161 -26.20 -4.23 10.58
N GLU A 162 -27.31 -4.10 9.87
CA GLU A 162 -27.75 -5.09 8.88
C GLU A 162 -27.26 -4.75 7.46
N ARG A 163 -26.64 -3.57 7.29
CA ARG A 163 -26.19 -3.03 6.01
C ARG A 163 -24.70 -2.66 6.05
N PRO A 164 -23.80 -3.67 6.18
CA PRO A 164 -22.37 -3.42 6.29
C PRO A 164 -21.77 -2.78 5.01
N GLU A 165 -22.43 -2.91 3.88
CA GLU A 165 -22.03 -2.33 2.60
C GLU A 165 -22.04 -0.79 2.58
N LEU A 166 -22.74 -0.15 3.50
CA LEU A 166 -22.76 1.32 3.61
C LEU A 166 -21.53 1.91 4.31
N TYR A 167 -20.68 1.06 4.90
CA TYR A 167 -19.56 1.49 5.71
C TYR A 167 -18.23 1.25 4.99
N LEU A 168 -17.52 2.32 4.69
CA LEU A 168 -16.18 2.28 4.12
C LEU A 168 -15.18 2.87 5.12
N PHE A 169 -14.21 2.08 5.53
CA PHE A 169 -13.21 2.50 6.52
C PHE A 169 -11.94 3.00 5.84
N ARG A 170 -11.40 4.09 6.35
CA ARG A 170 -10.11 4.64 5.94
C ARG A 170 -9.26 4.93 7.18
N SER A 171 -7.97 4.63 7.10
CA SER A 171 -7.00 5.11 8.09
C SER A 171 -6.26 6.33 7.59
N SER A 172 -5.90 7.22 8.50
CA SER A 172 -5.09 8.41 8.23
C SER A 172 -4.06 8.65 9.32
N TYR A 173 -2.87 9.08 8.94
CA TYR A 173 -1.80 9.49 9.84
C TYR A 173 -0.91 10.52 9.15
N ARG A 174 -0.78 11.73 9.74
CA ARG A 174 -0.06 12.84 9.10
C ARG A 174 -0.63 13.13 7.70
N SER A 175 0.23 13.12 6.69
CA SER A 175 -0.14 13.23 5.26
C SER A 175 -0.49 11.90 4.60
N GLY A 176 -0.36 10.78 5.35
CA GLY A 176 -0.65 9.44 4.84
C GLY A 176 -2.12 9.07 4.95
N ARG A 177 -2.59 8.27 3.99
CA ARG A 177 -3.94 7.70 3.98
C ARG A 177 -3.95 6.28 3.43
N SER A 178 -4.89 5.45 3.90
CA SER A 178 -5.17 4.16 3.27
C SER A 178 -6.21 4.30 2.14
N PRO A 179 -6.39 3.27 1.30
CA PRO A 179 -7.60 3.13 0.53
C PRO A 179 -8.82 2.96 1.45
N GLU A 180 -9.99 3.18 0.90
CA GLU A 180 -11.25 2.83 1.56
C GLU A 180 -11.49 1.33 1.51
N VAL A 181 -11.89 0.75 2.64
CA VAL A 181 -12.14 -0.69 2.78
C VAL A 181 -13.49 -0.94 3.42
N GLY A 182 -14.33 -1.69 2.73
CA GLY A 182 -15.62 -2.16 3.25
C GLY A 182 -15.54 -3.57 3.83
N ALA A 183 -16.68 -4.07 4.29
CA ALA A 183 -16.79 -5.47 4.72
C ALA A 183 -16.50 -6.43 3.55
N PRO A 184 -15.91 -7.61 3.79
CA PRO A 184 -15.58 -8.59 2.74
C PRO A 184 -16.77 -8.99 1.85
N ALA A 185 -18.00 -8.92 2.35
CA ALA A 185 -19.20 -9.16 1.57
C ALA A 185 -19.45 -8.10 0.49
N TYR A 186 -19.04 -6.85 0.73
CA TYR A 186 -19.18 -5.74 -0.22
C TYR A 186 -18.34 -5.96 -1.48
N TYR A 187 -17.10 -6.43 -1.33
CA TYR A 187 -16.22 -6.69 -2.48
C TYR A 187 -16.64 -7.86 -3.35
N ARG A 188 -17.49 -8.76 -2.84
CA ARG A 188 -18.05 -9.86 -3.65
C ARG A 188 -19.15 -9.40 -4.62
N THR A 189 -19.81 -8.31 -4.32
CA THR A 189 -20.89 -7.74 -5.14
C THR A 189 -20.40 -6.79 -6.22
N LEU A 190 -19.15 -6.28 -6.11
CA LEU A 190 -18.54 -5.38 -7.09
C LEU A 190 -17.73 -6.11 -8.18
N LYS A 191 -17.83 -7.44 -8.30
CA LYS A 191 -17.26 -8.12 -9.47
C LYS A 191 -18.14 -7.86 -10.69
N PRO A 192 -17.53 -7.38 -11.81
CA PRO A 192 -18.23 -7.30 -13.08
C PRO A 192 -18.65 -8.67 -13.60
#